data_6f34511e74f8fa71ec4fae07bbd1a8b1
#
_entry.id   6f34511e74f8fa71ec4fae07bbd1a8b1
#
_cell.length_a   1.000
_cell.length_b   1.000
_cell.length_c   1.000
_cell.angle_alpha   90.00
_cell.angle_beta   90.00
_cell.angle_gamma   90.00
#
_symmetry.space_group_name_H-M   'P 1'
#
loop_
_entity.id
_entity.type
_entity.pdbx_description
1 polymer ?
#
loop_
_entity_poly.entity_id
_entity_poly.type
_entity_poly.pdbx_seq_one_letter_code
_entity_poly.pdbx_strand_id
1 'polypeptide(L)'
;MNLIRPLSVLVLTSMLAGACHERATPPSPPPPPPASQPAVAEPAPAEGPLTLNERLVREAASRPSGALPAETVAARLSAAGVPIGALKQVLARPLGARYCALGRTAAGLVVSLCEFDDDAQAARGVELSRKTFDRLIPGRRLAHRRGTLLTLTLGAPDPTRLVEGARAEAVFATL
;
A
#
# COMPACT_ATOMS: atom_id res chain seq x y z
N MET A 1 37.99 -12.56 -16.78
CA MET A 1 38.97 -11.58 -16.26
C MET A 1 38.23 -10.75 -15.22
N ASN A 2 38.28 -11.22 -14.01
CA ASN A 2 39.06 -10.81 -12.83
C ASN A 2 38.94 -9.30 -12.52
N LEU A 3 38.32 -8.96 -11.38
CA LEU A 3 39.04 -8.21 -10.36
C LEU A 3 38.18 -8.16 -9.07
N ILE A 4 38.56 -9.00 -8.13
CA ILE A 4 38.18 -8.99 -6.71
C ILE A 4 39.00 -7.87 -6.05
N ARG A 5 38.36 -6.98 -5.30
CA ARG A 5 39.01 -6.10 -4.35
C ARG A 5 38.46 -6.31 -2.95
N PRO A 6 39.28 -6.66 -1.98
CA PRO A 6 38.87 -6.65 -0.56
C PRO A 6 39.13 -5.27 0.02
N LEU A 7 38.27 -4.77 0.88
CA LEU A 7 38.53 -3.61 1.71
C LEU A 7 38.38 -3.92 3.19
N SER A 8 39.48 -3.73 3.81
CA SER A 8 39.95 -3.76 5.16
C SER A 8 38.97 -3.24 6.23
N VAL A 9 38.87 -4.05 7.26
CA VAL A 9 38.32 -3.75 8.58
C VAL A 9 39.33 -2.88 9.35
N LEU A 10 38.88 -1.74 9.87
CA LEU A 10 39.63 -0.95 10.85
C LEU A 10 38.87 -0.98 12.17
N VAL A 11 39.37 -1.75 13.10
CA VAL A 11 38.95 -1.82 14.50
C VAL A 11 39.67 -0.70 15.24
N LEU A 12 38.92 0.24 15.84
CA LEU A 12 39.51 1.23 16.75
C LEU A 12 38.93 0.99 18.14
N THR A 13 39.77 0.37 18.96
CA THR A 13 39.58 0.20 20.40
C THR A 13 40.10 1.46 21.11
N SER A 14 39.22 2.15 21.85
CA SER A 14 39.62 3.22 22.78
C SER A 14 39.17 2.86 24.20
N MET A 15 40.14 2.45 25.02
CA MET A 15 40.01 2.38 26.45
C MET A 15 40.13 3.80 27.01
N LEU A 16 39.23 4.21 27.91
CA LEU A 16 39.42 5.34 28.77
C LEU A 16 39.09 4.96 30.22
N ALA A 17 40.12 5.07 31.03
CA ALA A 17 40.14 4.77 32.44
C ALA A 17 39.32 5.76 33.26
N GLY A 18 38.68 5.22 34.31
CA GLY A 18 37.86 5.98 35.23
C GLY A 18 38.65 6.81 36.21
N ALA A 19 38.09 7.91 36.63
CA ALA A 19 38.45 8.67 37.84
C ALA A 19 37.25 8.67 38.77
N CYS A 20 37.38 8.01 39.90
CA CYS A 20 36.44 8.10 41.00
C CYS A 20 36.49 9.50 41.59
N HIS A 21 35.43 10.26 41.40
CA HIS A 21 35.25 11.55 42.11
C HIS A 21 34.10 11.35 43.09
N GLU A 22 34.49 11.35 44.39
CA GLU A 22 33.57 11.32 45.52
C GLU A 22 32.83 12.65 45.54
N ARG A 23 31.60 12.67 45.11
CA ARG A 23 30.77 13.87 45.02
C ARG A 23 29.87 13.94 46.24
N ALA A 24 30.10 14.97 47.09
CA ALA A 24 29.23 15.28 48.19
C ALA A 24 27.77 15.38 47.75
N THR A 25 26.89 14.68 48.46
CA THR A 25 25.46 14.65 48.19
C THR A 25 24.82 16.01 48.54
N PRO A 26 24.22 16.72 47.60
CA PRO A 26 23.48 17.95 47.93
C PRO A 26 22.18 17.59 48.67
N PRO A 27 21.65 18.52 49.50
CA PRO A 27 20.43 18.31 50.25
C PRO A 27 19.26 18.06 49.30
N SER A 28 18.40 17.07 49.64
CA SER A 28 17.21 16.70 48.86
C SER A 28 16.28 17.91 48.68
N PRO A 29 15.82 18.15 47.44
CA PRO A 29 14.82 19.18 47.17
C PRO A 29 13.48 18.83 47.85
N PRO A 30 12.67 19.84 48.23
CA PRO A 30 11.33 19.58 48.76
C PRO A 30 10.46 18.80 47.80
N PRO A 31 9.53 17.96 48.29
CA PRO A 31 8.65 17.16 47.45
C PRO A 31 7.82 18.08 46.53
N PRO A 32 7.67 17.71 45.24
CA PRO A 32 6.84 18.47 44.35
C PRO A 32 5.37 18.47 44.81
N PRO A 33 4.60 19.52 44.52
CA PRO A 33 3.18 19.57 44.82
C PRO A 33 2.47 18.39 44.11
N PRO A 34 1.39 17.86 44.71
CA PRO A 34 0.67 16.75 44.12
C PRO A 34 0.26 17.09 42.69
N ALA A 35 0.74 16.31 41.71
CA ALA A 35 0.38 16.46 40.31
C ALA A 35 -1.15 16.36 40.21
N SER A 36 -1.77 17.42 39.67
CA SER A 36 -3.17 17.38 39.32
C SER A 36 -3.40 16.17 38.43
N GLN A 37 -4.20 15.22 38.89
CA GLN A 37 -4.55 14.04 38.11
C GLN A 37 -5.15 14.53 36.77
N PRO A 38 -4.62 14.09 35.64
CA PRO A 38 -5.24 14.43 34.36
C PRO A 38 -6.70 13.94 34.43
N ALA A 39 -7.62 14.84 34.10
CA ALA A 39 -9.03 14.49 33.95
C ALA A 39 -9.10 13.27 33.06
N VAL A 40 -9.67 12.18 33.57
CA VAL A 40 -9.92 10.97 32.78
C VAL A 40 -10.85 11.40 31.64
N ALA A 41 -10.30 11.51 30.45
CA ALA A 41 -11.09 11.80 29.26
C ALA A 41 -12.15 10.71 29.16
N GLU A 42 -13.43 11.12 29.18
CA GLU A 42 -14.56 10.25 28.97
C GLU A 42 -14.33 9.50 27.65
N PRO A 43 -14.40 8.15 27.63
CA PRO A 43 -14.14 7.40 26.42
C PRO A 43 -15.12 7.86 25.35
N ALA A 44 -14.58 8.32 24.21
CA ALA A 44 -15.38 8.69 23.06
C ALA A 44 -16.37 7.56 22.74
N PRO A 45 -17.65 7.87 22.42
CA PRO A 45 -18.65 6.85 22.15
C PRO A 45 -18.12 5.89 21.08
N ALA A 46 -18.17 4.60 21.36
CA ALA A 46 -17.71 3.55 20.45
C ALA A 46 -18.47 3.72 19.13
N GLU A 47 -17.77 4.15 18.07
CA GLU A 47 -18.36 4.26 16.73
C GLU A 47 -18.91 2.87 16.34
N GLY A 48 -20.19 2.82 16.07
CA GLY A 48 -20.83 1.60 15.56
C GLY A 48 -20.20 1.12 14.24
N PRO A 49 -20.51 -0.11 13.79
CA PRO A 49 -19.95 -0.60 12.53
C PRO A 49 -20.38 0.29 11.37
N LEU A 50 -19.39 0.80 10.63
CA LEU A 50 -19.63 1.66 9.46
C LEU A 50 -20.44 0.93 8.39
N THR A 51 -21.38 1.63 7.78
CA THR A 51 -22.05 1.19 6.55
C THR A 51 -21.07 1.06 5.38
N LEU A 52 -21.47 0.36 4.32
CA LEU A 52 -20.66 0.24 3.12
C LEU A 52 -20.30 1.62 2.53
N ASN A 53 -21.28 2.51 2.45
CA ASN A 53 -21.08 3.84 1.88
C ASN A 53 -20.07 4.67 2.70
N GLU A 54 -20.19 4.66 4.02
CA GLU A 54 -19.24 5.36 4.89
C GLU A 54 -17.81 4.81 4.76
N ARG A 55 -17.65 3.50 4.57
CA ARG A 55 -16.35 2.89 4.29
C ARG A 55 -15.77 3.37 2.97
N LEU A 56 -16.56 3.39 1.90
CA LEU A 56 -16.11 3.86 0.59
C LEU A 56 -15.72 5.34 0.65
N VAL A 57 -16.52 6.19 1.30
CA VAL A 57 -16.18 7.60 1.49
C VAL A 57 -14.89 7.77 2.27
N ARG A 58 -14.68 7.01 3.35
CA ARG A 58 -13.46 7.04 4.14
C ARG A 58 -12.23 6.59 3.32
N GLU A 59 -12.36 5.51 2.54
CA GLU A 59 -11.29 5.04 1.66
C GLU A 59 -10.95 6.09 0.59
N ALA A 60 -11.95 6.73 -0.03
CA ALA A 60 -11.73 7.80 -1.00
C ALA A 60 -11.00 9.01 -0.39
N ALA A 61 -11.31 9.37 0.85
CA ALA A 61 -10.65 10.46 1.58
C ALA A 61 -9.21 10.13 2.01
N SER A 62 -8.84 8.84 2.08
CA SER A 62 -7.52 8.38 2.52
C SER A 62 -6.62 7.89 1.37
N ARG A 63 -6.88 8.32 0.13
CA ARG A 63 -6.08 7.94 -1.04
C ARG A 63 -4.61 8.37 -0.87
N PRO A 64 -3.66 7.50 -1.21
CA PRO A 64 -2.24 7.80 -1.09
C PRO A 64 -1.78 8.78 -2.17
N SER A 65 -0.99 9.78 -1.81
CA SER A 65 -0.45 10.76 -2.77
C SER A 65 0.70 10.23 -3.64
N GLY A 66 1.34 9.13 -3.23
CA GLY A 66 2.51 8.56 -3.92
C GLY A 66 2.20 7.47 -4.95
N ALA A 67 0.99 6.90 -4.94
CA ALA A 67 0.57 5.88 -5.89
C ALA A 67 0.25 6.47 -7.27
N LEU A 68 0.24 5.61 -8.30
CA LEU A 68 -0.34 5.97 -9.60
C LEU A 68 -1.88 5.99 -9.44
N PRO A 69 -2.55 7.15 -9.62
CA PRO A 69 -4.00 7.21 -9.49
C PRO A 69 -4.71 6.29 -10.47
N ALA A 70 -5.76 5.62 -10.01
CA ALA A 70 -6.54 4.67 -10.84
C ALA A 70 -7.05 5.32 -12.13
N GLU A 71 -7.48 6.58 -12.05
CA GLU A 71 -7.98 7.36 -13.19
C GLU A 71 -6.86 7.63 -14.22
N THR A 72 -5.66 7.91 -13.75
CA THR A 72 -4.49 8.11 -14.62
C THR A 72 -4.13 6.82 -15.35
N VAL A 73 -4.11 5.69 -14.64
CA VAL A 73 -3.87 4.39 -15.26
C VAL A 73 -4.96 4.08 -16.30
N ALA A 74 -6.24 4.23 -15.94
CA ALA A 74 -7.36 3.99 -16.84
C ALA A 74 -7.30 4.87 -18.10
N ALA A 75 -6.95 6.14 -17.97
CA ALA A 75 -6.77 7.06 -19.10
C ALA A 75 -5.63 6.59 -20.03
N ARG A 76 -4.49 6.14 -19.46
CA ARG A 76 -3.37 5.62 -20.25
C ARG A 76 -3.71 4.33 -20.97
N LEU A 77 -4.43 3.42 -20.32
CA LEU A 77 -4.91 2.18 -20.94
C LEU A 77 -5.88 2.50 -22.10
N SER A 78 -6.80 3.42 -21.87
CA SER A 78 -7.76 3.84 -22.90
C SER A 78 -7.08 4.47 -24.12
N ALA A 79 -6.11 5.36 -23.89
CA ALA A 79 -5.29 5.97 -24.95
C ALA A 79 -4.50 4.93 -25.75
N ALA A 80 -4.14 3.81 -25.15
CA ALA A 80 -3.44 2.70 -25.78
C ALA A 80 -4.38 1.66 -26.43
N GLY A 81 -5.68 1.95 -26.56
CA GLY A 81 -6.64 1.07 -27.21
C GLY A 81 -7.19 -0.04 -26.31
N VAL A 82 -7.20 0.17 -25.00
CA VAL A 82 -7.92 -0.66 -24.01
C VAL A 82 -8.96 0.26 -23.33
N PRO A 83 -10.05 0.60 -24.00
CA PRO A 83 -11.03 1.57 -23.50
C PRO A 83 -11.78 0.99 -22.29
N ILE A 84 -11.51 1.54 -21.11
CA ILE A 84 -12.16 1.15 -19.88
C ILE A 84 -13.38 2.07 -19.68
N GLY A 85 -14.53 1.49 -19.43
CA GLY A 85 -15.73 2.24 -19.04
C GLY A 85 -15.55 2.94 -17.68
N ALA A 86 -16.59 3.60 -17.22
CA ALA A 86 -16.55 4.35 -15.97
C ALA A 86 -16.03 3.51 -14.80
N LEU A 87 -15.02 4.02 -14.11
CA LEU A 87 -14.50 3.42 -12.89
C LEU A 87 -15.54 3.50 -11.77
N LYS A 88 -15.74 2.40 -11.09
CA LYS A 88 -16.58 2.31 -9.89
C LYS A 88 -15.70 1.96 -8.70
N GLN A 89 -15.79 2.74 -7.64
CA GLN A 89 -15.09 2.43 -6.41
C GLN A 89 -15.58 1.11 -5.80
N VAL A 90 -14.65 0.34 -5.27
CA VAL A 90 -14.91 -0.89 -4.52
C VAL A 90 -14.09 -0.89 -3.24
N LEU A 91 -14.46 -1.74 -2.27
CA LEU A 91 -13.73 -1.83 -1.01
C LEU A 91 -12.27 -2.21 -1.22
N ALA A 92 -11.38 -1.38 -0.70
CA ALA A 92 -9.92 -1.55 -0.79
C ALA A 92 -9.36 -2.39 0.36
N ARG A 93 -9.98 -2.30 1.54
CA ARG A 93 -9.53 -2.96 2.77
C ARG A 93 -9.30 -4.47 2.65
N PRO A 94 -10.10 -5.27 1.92
CA PRO A 94 -9.84 -6.72 1.77
C PRO A 94 -8.47 -7.05 1.15
N LEU A 95 -7.87 -6.11 0.41
CA LEU A 95 -6.53 -6.24 -0.18
C LEU A 95 -5.45 -5.48 0.61
N GLY A 96 -5.83 -4.81 1.70
CA GLY A 96 -4.92 -3.92 2.45
C GLY A 96 -4.58 -2.63 1.69
N ALA A 97 -5.35 -2.30 0.67
CA ALA A 97 -5.20 -1.06 -0.09
C ALA A 97 -5.89 0.12 0.60
N ARG A 98 -5.58 1.34 0.19
CA ARG A 98 -6.23 2.58 0.62
C ARG A 98 -7.45 2.91 -0.23
N TYR A 99 -7.36 2.64 -1.52
CA TYR A 99 -8.42 2.89 -2.49
C TYR A 99 -8.40 1.81 -3.57
N CYS A 100 -9.56 1.38 -4.03
CA CYS A 100 -9.69 0.52 -5.19
C CYS A 100 -10.84 0.98 -6.08
N ALA A 101 -10.62 0.90 -7.39
CA ALA A 101 -11.66 1.10 -8.38
C ALA A 101 -11.58 0.02 -9.46
N LEU A 102 -12.72 -0.29 -10.06
CA LEU A 102 -12.79 -1.22 -11.18
C LEU A 102 -13.59 -0.64 -12.34
N GLY A 103 -13.19 -1.02 -13.54
CA GLY A 103 -13.93 -0.76 -14.75
C GLY A 103 -13.95 -2.00 -15.65
N ARG A 104 -14.67 -1.92 -16.75
CA ARG A 104 -14.81 -3.01 -17.70
C ARG A 104 -14.67 -2.50 -19.12
N THR A 105 -13.98 -3.24 -19.98
CA THR A 105 -13.97 -2.97 -21.43
C THR A 105 -15.25 -3.49 -22.10
N ALA A 106 -15.50 -3.08 -23.34
CA ALA A 106 -16.62 -3.59 -24.12
C ALA A 106 -16.52 -5.11 -24.36
N ALA A 107 -15.31 -5.66 -24.47
CA ALA A 107 -15.08 -7.11 -24.58
C ALA A 107 -15.30 -7.85 -23.25
N GLY A 108 -15.53 -7.13 -22.15
CA GLY A 108 -15.80 -7.71 -20.84
C GLY A 108 -14.54 -7.99 -20.00
N LEU A 109 -13.35 -7.53 -20.42
CA LEU A 109 -12.18 -7.54 -19.55
C LEU A 109 -12.46 -6.67 -18.32
N VAL A 110 -12.32 -7.23 -17.12
CA VAL A 110 -12.41 -6.45 -15.88
C VAL A 110 -11.03 -5.98 -15.48
N VAL A 111 -10.91 -4.67 -15.31
CA VAL A 111 -9.68 -4.00 -14.85
C VAL A 111 -9.94 -3.44 -13.46
N SER A 112 -9.21 -3.93 -12.46
CA SER A 112 -9.23 -3.40 -11.10
C SER A 112 -7.89 -2.74 -10.80
N LEU A 113 -7.97 -1.56 -10.19
CA LEU A 113 -6.83 -0.73 -9.82
C LEU A 113 -6.93 -0.43 -8.33
N CYS A 114 -5.92 -0.85 -7.55
CA CYS A 114 -5.86 -0.62 -6.12
C CYS A 114 -4.62 0.19 -5.77
N GLU A 115 -4.78 1.24 -4.98
CA GLU A 115 -3.74 2.17 -4.56
C GLU A 115 -3.29 1.87 -3.13
N PHE A 116 -1.97 1.81 -2.92
CA PHE A 116 -1.30 1.52 -1.65
C PHE A 116 -0.35 2.66 -1.30
N ASP A 117 0.06 2.77 -0.06
CA ASP A 117 0.97 3.82 0.39
C ASP A 117 2.35 3.73 -0.31
N ASP A 118 2.78 2.51 -0.67
CA ASP A 118 4.06 2.26 -1.34
C ASP A 118 4.06 0.95 -2.14
N ASP A 119 5.14 0.71 -2.88
CA ASP A 119 5.32 -0.49 -3.71
C ASP A 119 5.43 -1.78 -2.89
N ALA A 120 5.99 -1.71 -1.68
CA ALA A 120 6.10 -2.88 -0.81
C ALA A 120 4.72 -3.33 -0.31
N GLN A 121 3.83 -2.39 -0.02
CA GLN A 121 2.43 -2.70 0.31
C GLN A 121 1.66 -3.22 -0.90
N ALA A 122 1.89 -2.65 -2.09
CA ALA A 122 1.30 -3.17 -3.33
C ALA A 122 1.74 -4.61 -3.62
N ALA A 123 3.01 -4.95 -3.40
CA ALA A 123 3.50 -6.33 -3.51
C ALA A 123 2.81 -7.27 -2.52
N ARG A 124 2.62 -6.87 -1.26
CA ARG A 124 1.83 -7.64 -0.28
C ARG A 124 0.37 -7.80 -0.72
N GLY A 125 -0.20 -6.76 -1.33
CA GLY A 125 -1.53 -6.79 -1.93
C GLY A 125 -1.65 -7.84 -3.04
N VAL A 126 -0.62 -8.02 -3.88
CA VAL A 126 -0.52 -9.11 -4.87
C VAL A 126 -0.62 -10.47 -4.20
N GLU A 127 0.20 -10.72 -3.16
CA GLU A 127 0.21 -12.01 -2.45
C GLU A 127 -1.13 -12.30 -1.78
N LEU A 128 -1.72 -11.30 -1.12
CA LEU A 128 -3.03 -11.43 -0.50
C LEU A 128 -4.11 -11.70 -1.55
N SER A 129 -4.05 -10.99 -2.68
CA SER A 129 -4.99 -11.17 -3.79
C SER A 129 -4.91 -12.58 -4.38
N ARG A 130 -3.69 -13.12 -4.59
CA ARG A 130 -3.50 -14.50 -5.03
C ARG A 130 -4.09 -15.50 -4.05
N LYS A 131 -3.69 -15.39 -2.79
CA LYS A 131 -4.16 -16.29 -1.72
C LYS A 131 -5.69 -16.32 -1.61
N THR A 132 -6.33 -15.16 -1.78
CA THR A 132 -7.78 -15.03 -1.58
C THR A 132 -8.58 -15.45 -2.80
N PHE A 133 -8.10 -15.11 -4.02
CA PHE A 133 -8.97 -15.17 -5.21
C PHE A 133 -8.53 -16.12 -6.31
N ASP A 134 -7.28 -16.64 -6.35
CA ASP A 134 -6.84 -17.45 -7.50
C ASP A 134 -7.64 -18.73 -7.68
N ARG A 135 -8.14 -19.32 -6.57
CA ARG A 135 -9.02 -20.50 -6.64
C ARG A 135 -10.46 -20.16 -7.05
N LEU A 136 -10.90 -18.92 -6.83
CA LEU A 136 -12.28 -18.49 -7.05
C LEU A 136 -12.46 -17.87 -8.43
N ILE A 137 -11.44 -17.20 -8.94
CA ILE A 137 -11.49 -16.42 -10.17
C ILE A 137 -10.32 -16.82 -11.07
N PRO A 138 -10.50 -17.79 -11.94
CA PRO A 138 -9.45 -18.22 -12.87
C PRO A 138 -9.15 -17.13 -13.91
N GLY A 139 -7.97 -17.20 -14.52
CA GLY A 139 -7.56 -16.28 -15.59
C GLY A 139 -7.26 -14.86 -15.12
N ARG A 140 -6.86 -14.70 -13.86
CA ARG A 140 -6.42 -13.40 -13.33
C ARG A 140 -4.94 -13.17 -13.64
N ARG A 141 -4.60 -11.92 -13.96
CA ARG A 141 -3.24 -11.44 -14.09
C ARG A 141 -3.04 -10.25 -13.16
N LEU A 142 -1.90 -10.20 -12.50
CA LEU A 142 -1.59 -9.17 -11.51
C LEU A 142 -0.22 -8.58 -11.79
N ALA A 143 -0.14 -7.25 -11.76
CA ALA A 143 1.10 -6.50 -11.82
C ALA A 143 1.03 -5.33 -10.83
N HIS A 144 2.14 -4.94 -10.22
CA HIS A 144 2.19 -3.75 -9.38
C HIS A 144 3.32 -2.82 -9.81
N ARG A 145 3.12 -1.54 -9.59
CA ARG A 145 4.09 -0.49 -9.89
C ARG A 145 3.72 0.80 -9.19
N ARG A 146 4.70 1.47 -8.60
CA ARG A 146 4.53 2.78 -7.96
C ARG A 146 3.32 2.84 -7.02
N GLY A 147 3.24 1.89 -6.10
CA GLY A 147 2.15 1.82 -5.13
C GLY A 147 0.78 1.42 -5.71
N THR A 148 0.68 1.03 -6.98
CA THR A 148 -0.59 0.64 -7.59
C THR A 148 -0.55 -0.80 -8.05
N LEU A 149 -1.59 -1.57 -7.72
CA LEU A 149 -1.83 -2.93 -8.18
C LEU A 149 -2.86 -2.91 -9.31
N LEU A 150 -2.46 -3.38 -10.49
CA LEU A 150 -3.33 -3.72 -11.60
C LEU A 150 -3.75 -5.19 -11.46
N THR A 151 -5.04 -5.45 -11.50
CA THR A 151 -5.60 -6.80 -11.64
C THR A 151 -6.47 -6.86 -12.89
N LEU A 152 -6.15 -7.77 -13.79
CA LEU A 152 -6.94 -8.08 -14.98
C LEU A 152 -7.67 -9.39 -14.76
N THR A 153 -8.98 -9.42 -14.94
CA THR A 153 -9.78 -10.63 -14.89
C THR A 153 -10.32 -10.92 -16.29
N LEU A 154 -9.75 -11.95 -16.91
CA LEU A 154 -10.05 -12.33 -18.28
C LEU A 154 -11.35 -13.16 -18.40
N GLY A 155 -11.68 -13.91 -17.33
CA GLY A 155 -12.83 -14.81 -17.33
C GLY A 155 -12.66 -16.01 -18.30
N ALA A 156 -13.72 -16.42 -18.95
CA ALA A 156 -13.65 -17.48 -19.97
C ALA A 156 -12.75 -17.05 -21.14
N PRO A 157 -12.06 -17.98 -21.81
CA PRO A 157 -11.18 -17.67 -22.93
C PRO A 157 -11.89 -16.85 -24.02
N ASP A 158 -11.30 -15.70 -24.37
CA ASP A 158 -11.78 -14.80 -25.42
C ASP A 158 -10.58 -14.10 -26.06
N PRO A 159 -10.39 -14.19 -27.38
CA PRO A 159 -9.22 -13.61 -28.05
C PRO A 159 -9.08 -12.12 -27.86
N THR A 160 -10.19 -11.36 -27.88
CA THR A 160 -10.17 -9.90 -27.72
C THR A 160 -9.72 -9.53 -26.32
N ARG A 161 -10.24 -10.20 -25.27
CA ARG A 161 -9.82 -9.96 -23.89
C ARG A 161 -8.36 -10.34 -23.64
N LEU A 162 -7.87 -11.40 -24.29
CA LEU A 162 -6.46 -11.80 -24.21
C LEU A 162 -5.55 -10.71 -24.80
N VAL A 163 -5.91 -10.15 -25.96
CA VAL A 163 -5.16 -9.04 -26.59
C VAL A 163 -5.24 -7.77 -25.76
N GLU A 164 -6.43 -7.39 -25.30
CA GLU A 164 -6.59 -6.22 -24.40
C GLU A 164 -5.79 -6.40 -23.11
N GLY A 165 -5.83 -7.58 -22.49
CA GLY A 165 -5.10 -7.89 -21.27
C GLY A 165 -3.58 -7.78 -21.46
N ALA A 166 -3.03 -8.36 -22.53
CA ALA A 166 -1.60 -8.26 -22.83
C ALA A 166 -1.16 -6.80 -23.08
N ARG A 167 -2.00 -6.03 -23.79
CA ARG A 167 -1.75 -4.61 -24.03
C ARG A 167 -1.81 -3.80 -22.73
N ALA A 168 -2.78 -4.08 -21.88
CA ALA A 168 -2.90 -3.41 -20.59
C ALA A 168 -1.67 -3.66 -19.69
N GLU A 169 -1.17 -4.89 -19.62
CA GLU A 169 0.07 -5.22 -18.90
C GLU A 169 1.28 -4.45 -19.45
N ALA A 170 1.44 -4.45 -20.79
CA ALA A 170 2.56 -3.76 -21.44
C ALA A 170 2.54 -2.24 -21.16
N VAL A 171 1.37 -1.61 -21.25
CA VAL A 171 1.21 -0.17 -20.92
C VAL A 171 1.50 0.08 -19.46
N PHE A 172 0.93 -0.69 -18.56
CA PHE A 172 1.12 -0.51 -17.11
C PHE A 172 2.60 -0.66 -16.71
N ALA A 173 3.33 -1.57 -17.33
CA ALA A 173 4.75 -1.75 -17.08
C ALA A 173 5.61 -0.52 -17.43
N THR A 174 5.11 0.43 -18.23
CA THR A 174 5.83 1.64 -18.64
C THR A 174 5.49 2.87 -17.80
N LEU A 175 4.43 2.82 -16.97
CA LEU A 175 3.99 3.92 -16.10
C LEU A 175 4.88 4.04 -14.87
#